data_e31fd17b187c347a53366a3ee5c48a18
#
_entry.id   e31fd17b187c347a53366a3ee5c48a18
#
_cell.length_a   1.000
_cell.length_b   1.000
_cell.length_c   1.000
_cell.angle_alpha   90.00
_cell.angle_beta   90.00
_cell.angle_gamma   90.00
#
_symmetry.space_group_name_H-M   'P 1'
#
loop_
_entity.id
_entity.type
_entity.pdbx_description
1 polymer ?
#
loop_
_entity_poly.entity_id
_entity_poly.type
_entity_poly.pdbx_seq_one_letter_code
_entity_poly.pdbx_strand_id
1 'polypeptide(L)'
;MEILLLGERFDAQQAFAWGLVNRVAATAELDAMVARVVQSLVEGPVLAIRNAKRLVRESLSRSLSEQLDAEATSFGACAGTADFVEGITAFLDKRPAQFGRKD
;
A
#
# COMPACT_ATOMS: atom_id res chain seq x y z
N MET A 1 -10.89 6.55 -19.62
CA MET A 1 -10.87 6.63 -21.10
C MET A 1 -11.12 8.06 -21.59
N GLU A 2 -12.14 8.75 -21.10
CA GLU A 2 -12.52 10.12 -21.48
C GLU A 2 -11.38 11.14 -21.43
N ILE A 3 -10.62 11.17 -20.32
CA ILE A 3 -9.45 12.06 -20.13
C ILE A 3 -8.44 11.94 -21.28
N LEU A 4 -8.18 10.70 -21.73
CA LEU A 4 -7.21 10.45 -22.82
C LEU A 4 -7.74 10.83 -24.19
N LEU A 5 -9.07 10.77 -24.40
CA LEU A 5 -9.69 11.02 -25.68
C LEU A 5 -10.02 12.49 -25.88
N LEU A 6 -10.49 13.17 -24.84
CA LEU A 6 -10.94 14.57 -24.95
C LEU A 6 -9.84 15.57 -24.61
N GLY A 7 -8.85 15.19 -23.79
CA GLY A 7 -7.74 16.05 -23.42
C GLY A 7 -8.15 17.29 -22.61
N GLU A 8 -9.31 17.24 -21.97
CA GLU A 8 -9.83 18.33 -21.16
C GLU A 8 -9.03 18.51 -19.87
N ARG A 9 -8.95 19.76 -19.41
CA ARG A 9 -8.31 20.07 -18.13
C ARG A 9 -9.24 19.69 -16.98
N PHE A 10 -8.68 19.09 -15.94
CA PHE A 10 -9.38 18.77 -14.72
C PHE A 10 -8.55 19.19 -13.51
N ASP A 11 -9.20 19.47 -12.40
CA ASP A 11 -8.55 19.86 -11.15
C ASP A 11 -8.24 18.65 -10.26
N ALA A 12 -7.58 18.91 -9.12
CA ALA A 12 -7.19 17.87 -8.18
C ALA A 12 -8.39 17.16 -7.53
N GLN A 13 -9.51 17.86 -7.33
CA GLN A 13 -10.72 17.28 -6.75
C GLN A 13 -11.40 16.33 -7.74
N GLN A 14 -11.44 16.70 -9.01
CA GLN A 14 -11.92 15.80 -10.07
C GLN A 14 -11.02 14.57 -10.21
N ALA A 15 -9.69 14.76 -10.18
CA ALA A 15 -8.74 13.64 -10.19
C ALA A 15 -8.97 12.66 -9.02
N PHE A 16 -9.27 13.19 -7.83
CA PHE A 16 -9.62 12.39 -6.66
C PHE A 16 -10.95 11.66 -6.83
N ALA A 17 -11.99 12.36 -7.29
CA ALA A 17 -13.31 11.76 -7.55
C ALA A 17 -13.25 10.63 -8.58
N TRP A 18 -12.37 10.72 -9.57
CA TRP A 18 -12.13 9.68 -10.60
C TRP A 18 -11.16 8.58 -10.16
N GLY A 19 -10.59 8.66 -8.97
CA GLY A 19 -9.63 7.67 -8.47
C GLY A 19 -8.25 7.73 -9.10
N LEU A 20 -7.89 8.83 -9.80
CA LEU A 20 -6.56 9.03 -10.37
C LEU A 20 -5.50 9.33 -9.31
N VAL A 21 -5.92 9.98 -8.22
CA VAL A 21 -5.08 10.24 -7.06
C VAL A 21 -5.78 9.76 -5.80
N ASN A 22 -5.00 9.36 -4.81
CA ASN A 22 -5.54 8.80 -3.56
C ASN A 22 -5.85 9.87 -2.51
N ARG A 23 -5.28 11.05 -2.63
CA ARG A 23 -5.42 12.15 -1.66
C ARG A 23 -5.25 13.49 -2.35
N VAL A 24 -5.90 14.50 -1.80
CA VAL A 24 -5.72 15.90 -2.17
C VAL A 24 -5.49 16.70 -0.90
N ALA A 25 -4.57 17.65 -0.93
CA ALA A 25 -4.26 18.54 0.16
C ALA A 25 -4.16 19.98 -0.32
N ALA A 26 -4.41 20.93 0.56
CA ALA A 26 -4.02 22.32 0.32
C ALA A 26 -2.49 22.41 0.20
N THR A 27 -1.99 23.35 -0.60
CA THR A 27 -0.54 23.50 -0.84
C THR A 27 0.26 23.60 0.46
N ALA A 28 -0.24 24.35 1.45
CA ALA A 28 0.42 24.50 2.75
C ALA A 28 0.45 23.19 3.59
N GLU A 29 -0.39 22.22 3.29
CA GLU A 29 -0.51 20.95 4.03
C GLU A 29 0.13 19.76 3.32
N LEU A 30 0.57 19.95 2.06
CA LEU A 30 1.06 18.87 1.21
C LEU A 30 2.24 18.14 1.85
N ASP A 31 3.26 18.87 2.30
CA ASP A 31 4.46 18.30 2.90
C ASP A 31 4.14 17.48 4.15
N ALA A 32 3.26 18.00 5.01
CA ALA A 32 2.82 17.30 6.20
C ALA A 32 2.02 16.02 5.86
N MET A 33 1.21 16.05 4.81
CA MET A 33 0.49 14.87 4.33
C MET A 33 1.45 13.82 3.76
N VAL A 34 2.42 14.24 2.95
CA VAL A 34 3.46 13.35 2.41
C VAL A 34 4.26 12.72 3.54
N ALA A 35 4.72 13.52 4.52
CA ALA A 35 5.47 13.02 5.67
C ALA A 35 4.70 11.93 6.44
N ARG A 36 3.40 12.11 6.68
CA ARG A 36 2.57 11.09 7.33
C ARG A 36 2.52 9.78 6.54
N VAL A 37 2.38 9.84 5.21
CA VAL A 37 2.37 8.64 4.37
C VAL A 37 3.71 7.94 4.40
N VAL A 38 4.81 8.70 4.26
CA VAL A 38 6.17 8.15 4.33
C VAL A 38 6.42 7.48 5.68
N GLN A 39 6.05 8.13 6.78
CA GLN A 39 6.20 7.58 8.12
C GLN A 39 5.44 6.25 8.28
N SER A 40 4.19 6.19 7.81
CA SER A 40 3.40 4.94 7.84
C SER A 40 4.05 3.80 7.05
N LEU A 41 4.76 4.11 5.95
CA LEU A 41 5.48 3.11 5.18
C LEU A 41 6.79 2.68 5.86
N VAL A 42 7.49 3.62 6.48
CA VAL A 42 8.76 3.35 7.20
C VAL A 42 8.52 2.51 8.46
N GLU A 43 7.43 2.79 9.17
CA GLU A 43 7.04 2.06 10.38
C GLU A 43 6.30 0.75 10.09
N GLY A 44 5.96 0.49 8.84
CA GLY A 44 5.22 -0.70 8.43
C GLY A 44 6.09 -1.94 8.21
N PRO A 45 5.45 -3.12 8.05
CA PRO A 45 6.16 -4.39 7.81
C PRO A 45 6.77 -4.40 6.40
N VAL A 46 8.07 -4.17 6.32
CA VAL A 46 8.81 -3.93 5.06
C VAL A 46 8.59 -5.03 4.03
N LEU A 47 8.65 -6.31 4.45
CA LEU A 47 8.47 -7.44 3.53
C LEU A 47 7.05 -7.45 2.94
N ALA A 48 6.03 -7.25 3.78
CA ALA A 48 4.64 -7.26 3.33
C ALA A 48 4.35 -6.09 2.36
N ILE A 49 4.82 -4.88 2.68
CA ILE A 49 4.66 -3.70 1.80
C ILE A 49 5.34 -3.93 0.45
N ARG A 50 6.57 -4.45 0.45
CA ARG A 50 7.32 -4.76 -0.78
C ARG A 50 6.60 -5.82 -1.61
N ASN A 51 6.12 -6.88 -0.97
CA ASN A 51 5.41 -7.96 -1.64
C ASN A 51 4.07 -7.48 -2.21
N ALA A 52 3.28 -6.71 -1.47
CA ALA A 52 2.02 -6.14 -1.94
C ALA A 52 2.25 -5.28 -3.19
N LYS A 53 3.25 -4.40 -3.17
CA LYS A 53 3.60 -3.56 -4.33
C LYS A 53 3.97 -4.42 -5.55
N ARG A 54 4.76 -5.48 -5.36
CA ARG A 54 5.15 -6.40 -6.43
C ARG A 54 3.94 -7.13 -7.02
N LEU A 55 3.10 -7.72 -6.16
CA LEU A 55 1.91 -8.45 -6.57
C LEU A 55 0.96 -7.59 -7.41
N VAL A 56 0.67 -6.36 -6.96
CA VAL A 56 -0.18 -5.42 -7.70
C VAL A 56 0.43 -5.06 -9.06
N ARG A 57 1.72 -4.80 -9.14
CA ARG A 57 2.37 -4.44 -10.40
C ARG A 57 2.37 -5.58 -11.43
N GLU A 58 2.49 -6.80 -10.95
CA GLU A 58 2.57 -8.00 -11.81
C GLU A 58 1.19 -8.59 -12.13
N SER A 59 0.14 -8.19 -11.40
CA SER A 59 -1.23 -8.74 -11.56
C SER A 59 -1.80 -8.55 -12.97
N LEU A 60 -1.44 -7.46 -13.65
CA LEU A 60 -1.94 -7.18 -15.00
C LEU A 60 -1.37 -8.12 -16.09
N SER A 61 -0.28 -8.84 -15.79
CA SER A 61 0.37 -9.78 -16.70
C SER A 61 0.19 -11.24 -16.32
N ARG A 62 -0.60 -11.53 -15.27
CA ARG A 62 -0.88 -12.88 -14.78
C ARG A 62 -2.31 -13.29 -15.03
N SER A 63 -2.53 -14.58 -15.23
CA SER A 63 -3.86 -15.17 -15.07
C SER A 63 -4.30 -15.14 -13.61
N LEU A 64 -5.59 -15.32 -13.37
CA LEU A 64 -6.12 -15.36 -11.99
C LEU A 64 -5.44 -16.48 -11.17
N SER A 65 -5.24 -17.67 -11.74
CA SER A 65 -4.58 -18.78 -11.04
C SER A 65 -3.15 -18.43 -10.65
N GLU A 66 -2.36 -17.91 -11.59
CA GLU A 66 -0.97 -17.49 -11.31
C GLU A 66 -0.91 -16.38 -10.25
N GLN A 67 -1.87 -15.46 -10.25
CA GLN A 67 -1.93 -14.41 -9.24
C GLN A 67 -2.25 -14.98 -7.86
N LEU A 68 -3.21 -15.90 -7.75
CA LEU A 68 -3.55 -16.56 -6.48
C LEU A 68 -2.38 -17.37 -5.92
N ASP A 69 -1.65 -18.09 -6.78
CA ASP A 69 -0.44 -18.84 -6.38
C ASP A 69 0.67 -17.90 -5.89
N ALA A 70 0.86 -16.76 -6.57
CA ALA A 70 1.82 -15.75 -6.17
C ALA A 70 1.44 -15.10 -4.83
N GLU A 71 0.16 -14.86 -4.58
CA GLU A 71 -0.35 -14.32 -3.31
C GLU A 71 -0.16 -15.33 -2.17
N ALA A 72 -0.49 -16.61 -2.38
CA ALA A 72 -0.29 -17.67 -1.40
C ALA A 72 1.20 -17.82 -1.03
N THR A 73 2.09 -17.80 -2.02
CA THR A 73 3.54 -17.83 -1.81
C THR A 73 4.02 -16.63 -1.02
N SER A 74 3.54 -15.44 -1.39
CA SER A 74 3.89 -14.18 -0.72
C SER A 74 3.39 -14.15 0.72
N PHE A 75 2.18 -14.65 0.97
CA PHE A 75 1.62 -14.77 2.32
C PHE A 75 2.46 -15.72 3.17
N GLY A 76 2.82 -16.90 2.65
CA GLY A 76 3.68 -17.86 3.34
C GLY A 76 5.03 -17.27 3.74
N ALA A 77 5.64 -16.49 2.85
CA ALA A 77 6.89 -15.79 3.14
C ALA A 77 6.74 -14.75 4.26
N CYS A 78 5.63 -14.02 4.29
CA CYS A 78 5.35 -13.06 5.37
C CYS A 78 5.03 -13.76 6.69
N ALA A 79 4.28 -14.86 6.66
CA ALA A 79 3.87 -15.62 7.85
C ALA A 79 5.06 -16.19 8.65
N GLY A 80 6.19 -16.40 7.99
CA GLY A 80 7.43 -16.85 8.63
C GLY A 80 8.27 -15.73 9.29
N THR A 81 7.78 -14.50 9.38
CA THR A 81 8.54 -13.36 9.92
C THR A 81 8.12 -12.95 11.32
N ALA A 82 9.04 -12.33 12.05
CA ALA A 82 8.74 -11.71 13.35
C ALA A 82 7.67 -10.61 13.24
N ASP A 83 7.68 -9.84 12.15
CA ASP A 83 6.67 -8.82 11.86
C ASP A 83 5.26 -9.40 11.77
N PHE A 84 5.10 -10.63 11.23
CA PHE A 84 3.80 -11.29 11.18
C PHE A 84 3.29 -11.63 12.59
N VAL A 85 4.16 -12.18 13.43
CA VAL A 85 3.82 -12.51 14.83
C VAL A 85 3.48 -11.24 15.60
N GLU A 86 4.28 -10.19 15.45
CA GLU A 86 4.01 -8.88 16.06
C GLU A 86 2.66 -8.31 15.61
N GLY A 87 2.38 -8.36 14.30
CA GLY A 87 1.11 -7.86 13.76
C GLY A 87 -0.11 -8.56 14.36
N ILE A 88 -0.08 -9.90 14.46
CA ILE A 88 -1.16 -10.67 15.08
C ILE A 88 -1.26 -10.36 16.58
N THR A 89 -0.14 -10.35 17.29
CA THR A 89 -0.13 -10.09 18.73
C THR A 89 -0.67 -8.69 19.03
N ALA A 90 -0.19 -7.68 18.31
CA ALA A 90 -0.67 -6.31 18.48
C ALA A 90 -2.17 -6.17 18.20
N PHE A 91 -2.68 -6.87 17.18
CA PHE A 91 -4.11 -6.88 16.87
C PHE A 91 -4.95 -7.50 18.00
N LEU A 92 -4.52 -8.64 18.54
CA LEU A 92 -5.22 -9.31 19.66
C LEU A 92 -5.17 -8.47 20.94
N ASP A 93 -4.03 -7.82 21.21
CA ASP A 93 -3.80 -6.96 22.36
C ASP A 93 -4.42 -5.56 22.21
N LYS A 94 -5.00 -5.24 21.03
CA LYS A 94 -5.58 -3.93 20.71
C LYS A 94 -4.59 -2.77 20.92
N ARG A 95 -3.34 -2.98 20.57
CA ARG A 95 -2.25 -1.99 20.64
C ARG A 95 -1.66 -1.73 19.23
N PRO A 96 -0.97 -0.61 19.03
CA PRO A 96 -0.19 -0.39 17.82
C PRO A 96 0.91 -1.45 17.67
N ALA A 97 1.07 -1.97 16.44
CA ALA A 97 2.16 -2.87 16.10
C ALA A 97 3.49 -2.11 15.98
N GLN A 98 4.59 -2.77 16.30
CA GLN A 98 5.94 -2.21 16.22
C GLN A 98 6.79 -3.11 15.34
N PHE A 99 6.77 -2.85 14.03
CA PHE A 99 7.47 -3.63 13.03
C PHE A 99 8.97 -3.28 12.94
N GLY A 100 9.77 -4.20 12.38
CA GLY A 100 11.18 -3.96 12.09
C GLY A 100 12.11 -3.94 13.31
N ARG A 101 11.64 -4.33 14.51
CA ARG A 101 12.55 -4.55 15.64
C ARG A 101 13.44 -5.74 15.29
N LYS A 102 14.75 -5.47 15.13
CA LYS A 102 15.77 -6.50 15.23
C LYS A 102 15.96 -6.77 16.72
N ASP A 103 15.64 -7.98 17.15
CA ASP A 103 16.09 -8.51 18.44
C ASP A 103 17.62 -8.61 18.43
#